data_eb98cde51024c5a8a3d140f8693a37d8
#
_entry.id   eb98cde51024c5a8a3d140f8693a37d8
#
_cell.length_a   1.000
_cell.length_b   1.000
_cell.length_c   1.000
_cell.angle_alpha   90.00
_cell.angle_beta   90.00
_cell.angle_gamma   90.00
#
_symmetry.space_group_name_H-M   'P 1'
#
loop_
_entity.id
_entity.type
_entity.pdbx_description
1 polymer ?
#
loop_
_entity_poly.entity_id
_entity_poly.type
_entity_poly.pdbx_seq_one_letter_code
_entity_poly.pdbx_strand_id
1 'polypeptide(L)'
;DTGKCSFDSQEFKDLLAFANEFPETFDWENYDYSNDIDSYTAVRNGMQLMLPTSVYSLEDHLWTLAALNADASFVGYPSQDGSGSTFVLTGGVAISAACKEQDAAWSFVRRLFTADYQRNRMYYGMPSNAEVFNERLKDVMTVDYQTDENGQPLLDENGEKIVEPKATYWSSDGEQYTIDVMTQAQADQVMALYNSIHELNGSNDAIYNIVTEEAGAYFAGQRSLDDVAGIIQNRVGLYVAEQK
;
A
#
# COMPACT_ATOMS: atom_id res chain seq x y z
N ASP A 1 8.41 10.93 17.68
CA ASP A 1 9.76 11.30 17.21
C ASP A 1 10.62 11.73 18.40
N THR A 2 11.66 10.94 18.68
CA THR A 2 12.57 11.23 19.80
C THR A 2 13.61 12.31 19.44
N GLY A 3 13.73 12.69 18.19
CA GLY A 3 14.79 13.56 17.65
C GLY A 3 16.18 12.95 17.76
N LYS A 4 16.26 11.62 17.84
CA LYS A 4 17.52 10.86 17.84
C LYS A 4 17.61 10.06 16.55
N CYS A 5 18.80 9.98 16.01
CA CYS A 5 19.15 9.13 14.87
C CYS A 5 20.27 8.16 15.29
N SER A 6 20.33 7.00 14.65
CA SER A 6 21.27 5.92 14.93
C SER A 6 21.76 5.24 13.64
N PHE A 7 22.19 6.06 12.67
CA PHE A 7 22.72 5.60 11.38
C PHE A 7 24.15 5.02 11.50
N ASP A 8 24.80 5.13 12.66
CA ASP A 8 26.06 4.48 12.98
C ASP A 8 25.88 3.15 13.73
N SER A 9 24.64 2.70 13.92
CA SER A 9 24.33 1.44 14.58
C SER A 9 24.74 0.23 13.71
N GLN A 10 24.91 -0.94 14.35
CA GLN A 10 25.27 -2.16 13.64
C GLN A 10 24.13 -2.58 12.69
N GLU A 11 22.88 -2.42 13.12
CA GLU A 11 21.70 -2.75 12.31
C GLU A 11 21.66 -1.97 11.00
N PHE A 12 21.97 -0.68 11.04
CA PHE A 12 22.02 0.15 9.82
C PHE A 12 23.19 -0.26 8.90
N LYS A 13 24.34 -0.57 9.50
CA LYS A 13 25.49 -1.09 8.74
C LYS A 13 25.18 -2.43 8.08
N ASP A 14 24.51 -3.33 8.78
CA ASP A 14 24.09 -4.62 8.23
C ASP A 14 23.12 -4.46 7.06
N LEU A 15 22.20 -3.48 7.13
CA LEU A 15 21.31 -3.13 6.02
C LEU A 15 22.07 -2.60 4.79
N LEU A 16 23.07 -1.72 4.99
CA LEU A 16 23.90 -1.24 3.89
C LEU A 16 24.75 -2.35 3.28
N ALA A 17 25.30 -3.24 4.12
CA ALA A 17 26.06 -4.39 3.66
C ALA A 17 25.19 -5.35 2.83
N PHE A 18 23.96 -5.64 3.30
CA PHE A 18 22.99 -6.43 2.58
C PHE A 18 22.59 -5.78 1.24
N ALA A 19 22.34 -4.47 1.23
CA ALA A 19 22.03 -3.75 0.00
C ALA A 19 23.17 -3.83 -1.04
N ASN A 20 24.41 -3.88 -0.59
CA ASN A 20 25.59 -4.01 -1.45
C ASN A 20 25.77 -5.41 -2.10
N GLU A 21 24.98 -6.40 -1.69
CA GLU A 21 24.95 -7.72 -2.35
C GLU A 21 24.19 -7.69 -3.69
N PHE A 22 23.38 -6.64 -3.92
CA PHE A 22 22.63 -6.48 -5.15
C PHE A 22 23.41 -5.63 -6.18
N PRO A 23 23.22 -5.86 -7.48
CA PRO A 23 23.89 -5.06 -8.50
C PRO A 23 23.42 -3.59 -8.45
N GLU A 24 24.36 -2.66 -8.62
CA GLU A 24 24.09 -1.22 -8.66
C GLU A 24 23.12 -0.84 -9.80
N THR A 25 23.26 -1.54 -10.92
CA THR A 25 22.41 -1.34 -12.10
C THR A 25 21.88 -2.66 -12.60
N PHE A 26 20.64 -2.66 -13.07
CA PHE A 26 20.03 -3.80 -13.72
C PHE A 26 19.88 -3.49 -15.22
N ASP A 27 20.34 -4.39 -16.07
CA ASP A 27 20.26 -4.23 -17.53
C ASP A 27 18.86 -4.59 -18.04
N TRP A 28 17.94 -3.63 -17.93
CA TRP A 28 16.56 -3.79 -18.40
C TRP A 28 16.45 -3.91 -19.91
N GLU A 29 17.43 -3.39 -20.69
CA GLU A 29 17.41 -3.40 -22.15
C GLU A 29 17.67 -4.81 -22.70
N ASN A 30 18.49 -5.60 -22.02
CA ASN A 30 18.85 -6.95 -22.43
C ASN A 30 18.19 -8.04 -21.57
N TYR A 31 17.26 -7.66 -20.68
CA TYR A 31 16.57 -8.63 -19.84
C TYR A 31 15.55 -9.46 -20.65
N ASP A 32 15.62 -10.77 -20.50
CA ASP A 32 14.68 -11.71 -21.16
C ASP A 32 13.43 -11.89 -20.29
N TYR A 33 12.37 -11.20 -20.66
CA TYR A 33 11.04 -11.29 -20.01
C TYR A 33 10.27 -12.57 -20.35
N SER A 34 10.76 -13.41 -21.24
CA SER A 34 10.00 -14.57 -21.74
C SER A 34 9.70 -15.62 -20.67
N ASN A 35 10.45 -15.63 -19.57
CA ASN A 35 10.28 -16.54 -18.45
C ASN A 35 9.77 -15.85 -17.19
N ASP A 36 9.42 -14.58 -17.27
CA ASP A 36 8.92 -13.86 -16.11
C ASP A 36 7.54 -14.37 -15.71
N ILE A 37 7.44 -14.66 -14.43
CA ILE A 37 6.20 -15.02 -13.78
C ILE A 37 5.81 -13.88 -12.85
N ASP A 38 4.62 -13.34 -13.01
CA ASP A 38 4.12 -12.32 -12.09
C ASP A 38 4.04 -12.86 -10.66
N SER A 39 4.16 -11.97 -9.68
CA SER A 39 4.25 -12.35 -8.27
C SER A 39 3.01 -13.10 -7.76
N TYR A 40 1.83 -12.82 -8.29
CA TYR A 40 0.60 -13.54 -7.92
C TYR A 40 0.64 -14.98 -8.44
N THR A 41 1.07 -15.16 -9.69
CA THR A 41 1.28 -16.49 -10.26
C THR A 41 2.38 -17.26 -9.52
N ALA A 42 3.47 -16.59 -9.12
CA ALA A 42 4.53 -17.21 -8.34
C ALA A 42 4.02 -17.72 -6.97
N VAL A 43 3.14 -16.94 -6.31
CA VAL A 43 2.52 -17.39 -5.05
C VAL A 43 1.55 -18.55 -5.29
N ARG A 44 0.67 -18.47 -6.31
CA ARG A 44 -0.25 -19.58 -6.65
C ARG A 44 0.47 -20.88 -6.92
N ASN A 45 1.62 -20.81 -7.57
CA ASN A 45 2.44 -21.97 -7.91
C ASN A 45 3.35 -22.46 -6.77
N GLY A 46 3.26 -21.82 -5.59
CA GLY A 46 4.10 -22.18 -4.44
C GLY A 46 5.58 -21.84 -4.59
N MET A 47 5.94 -20.97 -5.55
CA MET A 47 7.29 -20.49 -5.79
C MET A 47 7.67 -19.33 -4.89
N GLN A 48 6.67 -18.59 -4.39
CA GLN A 48 6.83 -17.45 -3.49
C GLN A 48 5.86 -17.58 -2.32
N LEU A 49 6.35 -17.37 -1.09
CA LEU A 49 5.54 -17.50 0.13
C LEU A 49 4.86 -16.20 0.52
N MET A 50 5.51 -15.07 0.28
CA MET A 50 5.03 -13.74 0.71
C MET A 50 5.03 -12.77 -0.47
N LEU A 51 4.04 -11.90 -0.49
CA LEU A 51 3.88 -10.87 -1.50
C LEU A 51 3.74 -9.51 -0.81
N PRO A 52 4.61 -8.51 -1.14
CA PRO A 52 4.36 -7.14 -0.74
C PRO A 52 3.13 -6.62 -1.46
N THR A 53 2.18 -6.08 -0.73
CA THR A 53 0.97 -5.49 -1.31
C THR A 53 0.52 -4.26 -0.54
N SER A 54 -0.28 -3.43 -1.21
CA SER A 54 -0.96 -2.29 -0.61
C SER A 54 -2.46 -2.49 -0.78
N VAL A 55 -3.23 -2.15 0.23
CA VAL A 55 -4.70 -2.24 0.19
C VAL A 55 -5.25 -0.81 0.15
N TYR A 56 -5.70 -0.38 -1.02
CA TYR A 56 -6.22 0.96 -1.22
C TYR A 56 -7.73 1.06 -0.99
N SER A 57 -8.47 -0.03 -1.21
CA SER A 57 -9.92 -0.12 -1.01
C SER A 57 -10.34 -1.54 -0.64
N LEU A 58 -11.62 -1.73 -0.32
CA LEU A 58 -12.20 -3.07 -0.07
C LEU A 58 -12.20 -3.91 -1.33
N GLU A 59 -12.47 -3.29 -2.47
CA GLU A 59 -12.46 -3.94 -3.79
C GLU A 59 -11.04 -4.35 -4.19
N ASP A 60 -10.03 -3.52 -3.89
CA ASP A 60 -8.62 -3.83 -4.12
C ASP A 60 -8.14 -5.02 -3.26
N HIS A 61 -8.63 -5.10 -2.01
CA HIS A 61 -8.42 -6.28 -1.17
C HIS A 61 -9.00 -7.54 -1.82
N LEU A 62 -10.24 -7.49 -2.30
CA LEU A 62 -10.86 -8.63 -3.00
C LEU A 62 -10.13 -8.98 -4.29
N TRP A 63 -9.68 -7.98 -5.03
CA TRP A 63 -8.88 -8.19 -6.23
C TRP A 63 -7.57 -8.93 -5.92
N THR A 64 -6.89 -8.56 -4.82
CA THR A 64 -5.68 -9.27 -4.35
C THR A 64 -5.98 -10.73 -4.03
N LEU A 65 -7.08 -11.02 -3.34
CA LEU A 65 -7.50 -12.39 -3.04
C LEU A 65 -7.87 -13.18 -4.31
N ALA A 66 -8.55 -12.54 -5.27
CA ALA A 66 -8.83 -13.14 -6.58
C ALA A 66 -7.52 -13.46 -7.33
N ALA A 67 -6.57 -12.52 -7.34
CA ALA A 67 -5.27 -12.70 -7.97
C ALA A 67 -4.45 -13.84 -7.35
N LEU A 68 -4.61 -14.09 -6.06
CA LEU A 68 -4.01 -15.22 -5.36
C LEU A 68 -4.78 -16.53 -5.54
N ASN A 69 -6.05 -16.46 -5.92
CA ASN A 69 -7.00 -17.58 -5.95
C ASN A 69 -7.03 -18.35 -4.62
N ALA A 70 -6.87 -17.64 -3.50
CA ALA A 70 -6.82 -18.20 -2.16
C ALA A 70 -7.06 -17.13 -1.10
N ASP A 71 -7.40 -17.57 0.11
CA ASP A 71 -7.34 -16.70 1.28
C ASP A 71 -5.88 -16.39 1.61
N ALA A 72 -5.63 -15.14 2.02
CA ALA A 72 -4.32 -14.65 2.39
C ALA A 72 -4.34 -14.04 3.81
N SER A 73 -3.24 -14.18 4.54
CA SER A 73 -3.05 -13.50 5.82
C SER A 73 -2.23 -12.25 5.62
N PHE A 74 -2.73 -11.11 6.08
CA PHE A 74 -2.01 -9.84 6.04
C PHE A 74 -1.25 -9.67 7.35
N VAL A 75 0.06 -9.86 7.30
CA VAL A 75 0.91 -9.89 8.50
C VAL A 75 1.81 -8.66 8.62
N GLY A 76 1.85 -7.82 7.57
CA GLY A 76 2.77 -6.70 7.47
C GLY A 76 4.24 -7.11 7.30
N TYR A 77 5.13 -6.14 7.24
CA TYR A 77 6.57 -6.39 7.22
C TYR A 77 7.06 -6.81 8.61
N PRO A 78 8.06 -7.70 8.71
CA PRO A 78 8.68 -8.05 9.98
C PRO A 78 9.23 -6.80 10.70
N SER A 79 8.80 -6.58 11.93
CA SER A 79 9.28 -5.50 12.80
C SER A 79 9.48 -6.01 14.22
N GLN A 80 10.33 -5.35 15.00
CA GLN A 80 10.64 -5.77 16.39
C GLN A 80 9.42 -5.70 17.31
N ASP A 81 8.52 -4.75 17.06
CA ASP A 81 7.29 -4.52 17.84
C ASP A 81 6.06 -5.21 17.25
N GLY A 82 6.20 -5.90 16.12
CA GLY A 82 5.09 -6.56 15.43
C GLY A 82 4.14 -5.61 14.73
N SER A 83 4.48 -4.33 14.57
CA SER A 83 3.62 -3.30 13.93
C SER A 83 3.61 -3.35 12.41
N GLY A 84 4.39 -4.14 11.77
CA GLY A 84 4.73 -4.36 10.35
C GLY A 84 3.88 -3.76 9.23
N SER A 85 2.62 -3.38 9.48
CA SER A 85 1.76 -2.68 8.51
C SER A 85 1.76 -1.18 8.81
N THR A 86 1.88 -0.37 7.75
CA THR A 86 1.84 1.09 7.84
C THR A 86 0.77 1.64 6.90
N PHE A 87 0.33 2.87 7.09
CA PHE A 87 -0.54 3.55 6.14
C PHE A 87 0.20 4.68 5.42
N VAL A 88 -0.22 4.94 4.19
CA VAL A 88 0.27 6.04 3.35
C VAL A 88 -0.84 7.04 3.15
N LEU A 89 -0.54 8.32 3.32
CA LEU A 89 -1.47 9.39 2.93
C LEU A 89 -1.33 9.64 1.43
N THR A 90 -2.35 9.28 0.66
CA THR A 90 -2.38 9.48 -0.80
C THR A 90 -2.80 10.91 -1.19
N GLY A 91 -3.29 11.69 -0.23
CA GLY A 91 -3.64 13.09 -0.42
C GLY A 91 -3.91 13.79 0.90
N GLY A 92 -3.72 15.09 0.91
CA GLY A 92 -3.98 15.93 2.06
C GLY A 92 -4.46 17.31 1.63
N VAL A 93 -5.25 17.96 2.47
CA VAL A 93 -5.68 19.35 2.29
C VAL A 93 -5.26 20.15 3.51
N ALA A 94 -4.58 21.27 3.26
CA ALA A 94 -4.15 22.20 4.30
C ALA A 94 -4.70 23.59 4.05
N ILE A 95 -4.96 24.33 5.12
CA ILE A 95 -5.29 25.74 5.05
C ILE A 95 -4.02 26.54 5.39
N SER A 96 -3.63 27.45 4.51
CA SER A 96 -2.47 28.29 4.75
C SER A 96 -2.64 29.10 6.05
N ALA A 97 -1.60 29.15 6.86
CA ALA A 97 -1.58 29.99 8.06
C ALA A 97 -1.76 31.50 7.74
N ALA A 98 -1.43 31.93 6.51
CA ALA A 98 -1.63 33.28 6.04
C ALA A 98 -3.04 33.56 5.49
N CYS A 99 -3.93 32.54 5.46
CA CYS A 99 -5.30 32.70 5.01
C CYS A 99 -6.07 33.68 5.94
N LYS A 100 -6.63 34.71 5.37
CA LYS A 100 -7.41 35.73 6.15
C LYS A 100 -8.84 35.27 6.44
N GLU A 101 -9.37 34.36 5.60
CA GLU A 101 -10.75 33.83 5.67
C GLU A 101 -10.73 32.37 6.12
N GLN A 102 -10.14 32.10 7.28
CA GLN A 102 -9.93 30.73 7.76
C GLN A 102 -11.23 29.94 7.96
N ASP A 103 -12.29 30.61 8.46
CA ASP A 103 -13.60 29.95 8.66
C ASP A 103 -14.25 29.55 7.33
N ALA A 104 -14.12 30.39 6.30
CA ALA A 104 -14.62 30.09 4.96
C ALA A 104 -13.81 28.94 4.34
N ALA A 105 -12.50 28.95 4.46
CA ALA A 105 -11.61 27.88 4.01
C ALA A 105 -11.92 26.56 4.74
N TRP A 106 -12.11 26.60 6.06
CA TRP A 106 -12.50 25.42 6.82
C TRP A 106 -13.88 24.90 6.41
N SER A 107 -14.83 25.78 6.15
CA SER A 107 -16.16 25.40 5.66
C SER A 107 -16.12 24.68 4.32
N PHE A 108 -15.15 24.99 3.47
CA PHE A 108 -14.88 24.25 2.23
C PHE A 108 -14.22 22.90 2.53
N VAL A 109 -13.12 22.89 3.29
CA VAL A 109 -12.34 21.68 3.58
C VAL A 109 -13.19 20.61 4.27
N ARG A 110 -13.99 20.98 5.28
CA ARG A 110 -14.84 20.03 6.01
C ARG A 110 -15.86 19.29 5.13
N ARG A 111 -16.22 19.86 3.97
CA ARG A 111 -17.14 19.20 3.02
C ARG A 111 -16.54 17.95 2.42
N LEU A 112 -15.22 17.89 2.28
CA LEU A 112 -14.50 16.72 1.77
C LEU A 112 -14.66 15.48 2.68
N PHE A 113 -14.98 15.71 3.95
CA PHE A 113 -15.17 14.66 4.97
C PHE A 113 -16.64 14.29 5.20
N THR A 114 -17.58 14.92 4.48
CA THR A 114 -19.00 14.57 4.59
C THR A 114 -19.28 13.25 3.84
N ALA A 115 -20.26 12.48 4.36
CA ALA A 115 -20.71 11.26 3.72
C ALA A 115 -21.19 11.51 2.28
N ASP A 116 -21.97 12.59 2.06
CA ASP A 116 -22.47 12.94 0.73
C ASP A 116 -21.34 13.16 -0.29
N TYR A 117 -20.29 13.87 0.10
CA TYR A 117 -19.14 14.07 -0.79
C TYR A 117 -18.40 12.76 -1.06
N GLN A 118 -18.14 11.97 -0.01
CA GLN A 118 -17.35 10.75 -0.15
C GLN A 118 -18.09 9.62 -0.89
N ARG A 119 -19.42 9.52 -0.78
CA ARG A 119 -20.21 8.60 -1.60
C ARG A 119 -20.09 8.89 -3.09
N ASN A 120 -20.03 10.17 -3.47
CA ASN A 120 -20.13 10.58 -4.86
C ASN A 120 -18.79 10.80 -5.56
N ARG A 121 -17.68 10.91 -4.82
CA ARG A 121 -16.38 11.33 -5.38
C ARG A 121 -15.21 10.40 -5.14
N MET A 122 -15.32 9.47 -4.21
CA MET A 122 -14.22 8.57 -3.91
C MET A 122 -14.39 7.23 -4.65
N TYR A 123 -13.95 7.20 -5.89
CA TYR A 123 -13.88 5.95 -6.66
C TYR A 123 -12.69 5.08 -6.30
N TYR A 124 -11.62 5.68 -5.77
CA TYR A 124 -10.39 4.99 -5.43
C TYR A 124 -9.95 5.39 -4.03
N GLY A 125 -9.75 4.41 -3.17
CA GLY A 125 -9.26 4.60 -1.82
C GLY A 125 -10.31 4.37 -0.73
N MET A 126 -9.81 4.35 0.49
CA MET A 126 -10.60 4.09 1.67
C MET A 126 -11.29 5.39 2.13
N PRO A 127 -12.61 5.40 2.30
CA PRO A 127 -13.29 6.58 2.81
C PRO A 127 -12.87 6.84 4.26
N SER A 128 -12.58 8.11 4.58
CA SER A 128 -12.30 8.54 5.95
C SER A 128 -13.59 8.75 6.78
N ASN A 129 -14.75 8.75 6.13
CA ASN A 129 -16.04 8.83 6.78
C ASN A 129 -16.54 7.42 7.12
N ALA A 130 -16.72 7.13 8.42
CA ALA A 130 -17.08 5.80 8.90
C ALA A 130 -18.46 5.30 8.38
N GLU A 131 -19.42 6.21 8.14
CA GLU A 131 -20.72 5.84 7.57
C GLU A 131 -20.51 5.29 6.15
N VAL A 132 -19.77 6.00 5.33
CA VAL A 132 -19.49 5.59 3.93
C VAL A 132 -18.64 4.31 3.89
N PHE A 133 -17.70 4.16 4.79
CA PHE A 133 -16.93 2.93 4.91
C PHE A 133 -17.85 1.73 5.20
N ASN A 134 -18.75 1.85 6.18
CA ASN A 134 -19.68 0.78 6.53
C ASN A 134 -20.68 0.47 5.40
N GLU A 135 -21.10 1.47 4.64
CA GLU A 135 -21.93 1.27 3.45
C GLU A 135 -21.20 0.45 2.38
N ARG A 136 -19.93 0.80 2.09
CA ARG A 136 -19.10 0.06 1.14
C ARG A 136 -18.78 -1.36 1.61
N LEU A 137 -18.50 -1.53 2.92
CA LEU A 137 -18.32 -2.86 3.48
C LEU A 137 -19.55 -3.73 3.28
N LYS A 138 -20.75 -3.19 3.53
CA LYS A 138 -22.00 -3.87 3.27
C LYS A 138 -22.20 -4.18 1.78
N ASP A 139 -21.81 -3.26 0.90
CA ASP A 139 -21.93 -3.45 -0.54
C ASP A 139 -21.06 -4.62 -1.02
N VAL A 140 -19.78 -4.66 -0.66
CA VAL A 140 -18.88 -5.77 -1.06
C VAL A 140 -19.27 -7.11 -0.45
N MET A 141 -20.07 -7.11 0.64
CA MET A 141 -20.66 -8.31 1.25
C MET A 141 -22.05 -8.68 0.70
N THR A 142 -22.54 -7.94 -0.29
CA THR A 142 -23.84 -8.18 -0.91
C THR A 142 -23.62 -8.71 -2.32
N VAL A 143 -24.32 -9.80 -2.67
CA VAL A 143 -24.24 -10.37 -4.04
C VAL A 143 -24.95 -9.45 -5.00
N ASP A 144 -24.25 -9.07 -6.07
CA ASP A 144 -24.81 -8.36 -7.21
C ASP A 144 -25.07 -9.30 -8.38
N TYR A 145 -25.97 -8.91 -9.27
CA TYR A 145 -26.32 -9.67 -10.45
C TYR A 145 -26.19 -8.80 -11.69
N GLN A 146 -25.69 -9.39 -12.77
CA GLN A 146 -25.64 -8.75 -14.08
C GLN A 146 -27.05 -8.39 -14.52
N THR A 147 -27.18 -7.19 -15.10
CA THR A 147 -28.48 -6.68 -15.56
C THR A 147 -28.43 -6.27 -17.03
N ASP A 148 -29.57 -6.33 -17.71
CA ASP A 148 -29.77 -5.77 -19.03
C ASP A 148 -29.87 -4.22 -18.97
N GLU A 149 -30.09 -3.60 -20.16
CA GLU A 149 -30.27 -2.14 -20.31
C GLU A 149 -31.50 -1.58 -19.55
N ASN A 150 -32.46 -2.44 -19.19
CA ASN A 150 -33.66 -2.09 -18.43
C ASN A 150 -33.53 -2.37 -16.94
N GLY A 151 -32.35 -2.82 -16.47
CA GLY A 151 -32.09 -3.18 -15.08
C GLY A 151 -32.66 -4.52 -14.64
N GLN A 152 -33.05 -5.40 -15.60
CA GLN A 152 -33.52 -6.74 -15.27
C GLN A 152 -32.35 -7.72 -15.19
N PRO A 153 -32.32 -8.61 -14.17
CA PRO A 153 -31.25 -9.59 -14.04
C PRO A 153 -31.11 -10.47 -15.29
N LEU A 154 -29.89 -10.63 -15.78
CA LEU A 154 -29.56 -11.61 -16.80
C LEU A 154 -29.62 -13.02 -16.21
N LEU A 155 -30.08 -13.97 -17.02
CA LEU A 155 -30.19 -15.39 -16.65
C LEU A 155 -29.24 -16.23 -17.50
N ASP A 156 -28.67 -17.24 -16.88
CA ASP A 156 -27.89 -18.27 -17.56
C ASP A 156 -28.76 -19.29 -18.30
N GLU A 157 -28.14 -20.30 -18.89
CA GLU A 157 -28.82 -21.36 -19.62
C GLU A 157 -29.77 -22.21 -18.76
N ASN A 158 -29.62 -22.22 -17.45
CA ASN A 158 -30.44 -22.92 -16.48
C ASN A 158 -31.59 -22.05 -15.91
N GLY A 159 -31.63 -20.77 -16.29
CA GLY A 159 -32.58 -19.79 -15.79
C GLY A 159 -32.18 -19.18 -14.42
N GLU A 160 -30.95 -19.35 -14.00
CA GLU A 160 -30.41 -18.75 -12.77
C GLU A 160 -29.84 -17.36 -13.06
N LYS A 161 -29.87 -16.46 -12.09
CA LYS A 161 -29.32 -15.12 -12.24
C LYS A 161 -27.80 -15.18 -12.33
N ILE A 162 -27.23 -14.50 -13.31
CA ILE A 162 -25.78 -14.39 -13.48
C ILE A 162 -25.24 -13.44 -12.42
N VAL A 163 -24.32 -13.92 -11.58
CA VAL A 163 -23.66 -13.10 -10.57
C VAL A 163 -22.69 -12.12 -11.22
N GLU A 164 -22.70 -10.87 -10.75
CA GLU A 164 -21.68 -9.87 -11.06
C GLU A 164 -20.60 -9.93 -10.00
N PRO A 165 -19.37 -10.40 -10.30
CA PRO A 165 -18.34 -10.55 -9.28
C PRO A 165 -17.85 -9.19 -8.77
N LYS A 166 -17.58 -9.09 -7.47
CA LYS A 166 -17.00 -7.90 -6.84
C LYS A 166 -15.54 -7.68 -7.22
N ALA A 167 -14.83 -8.74 -7.58
CA ALA A 167 -13.47 -8.64 -8.09
C ALA A 167 -13.21 -9.70 -9.17
N THR A 168 -12.46 -9.30 -10.19
CA THR A 168 -12.00 -10.18 -11.28
C THR A 168 -10.52 -9.91 -11.55
N TYR A 169 -9.71 -10.96 -11.54
CA TYR A 169 -8.33 -10.95 -11.96
C TYR A 169 -8.15 -11.82 -13.21
N TRP A 170 -7.46 -11.29 -14.22
CA TRP A 170 -7.03 -12.01 -15.39
C TRP A 170 -5.53 -12.26 -15.32
N SER A 171 -5.15 -13.52 -15.26
CA SER A 171 -3.74 -13.89 -15.25
C SER A 171 -3.11 -13.82 -16.64
N SER A 172 -1.79 -13.78 -16.70
CA SER A 172 -1.03 -13.70 -17.95
C SER A 172 -1.19 -14.93 -18.85
N ASP A 173 -1.59 -16.07 -18.30
CA ASP A 173 -1.89 -17.31 -19.02
C ASP A 173 -3.36 -17.38 -19.54
N GLY A 174 -4.16 -16.35 -19.28
CA GLY A 174 -5.53 -16.22 -19.76
C GLY A 174 -6.59 -16.82 -18.83
N GLU A 175 -6.21 -17.32 -17.67
CA GLU A 175 -7.14 -17.79 -16.66
C GLU A 175 -7.80 -16.61 -15.93
N GLN A 176 -9.08 -16.78 -15.59
CA GLN A 176 -9.88 -15.81 -14.87
C GLN A 176 -10.19 -16.30 -13.47
N TYR A 177 -9.91 -15.45 -12.49
CA TYR A 177 -10.23 -15.71 -11.07
C TYR A 177 -11.18 -14.63 -10.55
N THR A 178 -12.27 -15.03 -9.90
CA THR A 178 -13.32 -14.12 -9.43
C THR A 178 -13.61 -14.29 -7.95
N ILE A 179 -14.05 -13.21 -7.31
CA ILE A 179 -14.70 -13.23 -6.01
C ILE A 179 -16.05 -12.55 -6.17
N ASP A 180 -17.11 -13.31 -5.97
CA ASP A 180 -18.49 -12.84 -6.17
C ASP A 180 -18.93 -11.92 -5.03
N VAL A 181 -18.48 -12.19 -3.81
CA VAL A 181 -18.87 -11.46 -2.60
C VAL A 181 -17.83 -11.64 -1.51
N MET A 182 -17.57 -10.60 -0.71
CA MET A 182 -16.73 -10.68 0.48
C MET A 182 -17.41 -11.52 1.57
N THR A 183 -16.70 -12.51 2.06
CA THR A 183 -17.18 -13.31 3.23
C THR A 183 -16.99 -12.53 4.54
N GLN A 184 -17.72 -12.95 5.58
CA GLN A 184 -17.55 -12.36 6.92
C GLN A 184 -16.11 -12.53 7.43
N ALA A 185 -15.48 -13.68 7.19
CA ALA A 185 -14.10 -13.94 7.60
C ALA A 185 -13.10 -12.97 6.92
N GLN A 186 -13.28 -12.69 5.64
CA GLN A 186 -12.46 -11.71 4.90
C GLN A 186 -12.71 -10.28 5.40
N ALA A 187 -13.97 -9.92 5.69
CA ALA A 187 -14.29 -8.63 6.29
C ALA A 187 -13.65 -8.44 7.67
N ASP A 188 -13.70 -9.45 8.52
CA ASP A 188 -13.08 -9.44 9.86
C ASP A 188 -11.55 -9.29 9.74
N GLN A 189 -10.92 -9.93 8.76
CA GLN A 189 -9.49 -9.85 8.49
C GLN A 189 -9.07 -8.44 8.05
N VAL A 190 -9.82 -7.82 7.13
CA VAL A 190 -9.59 -6.43 6.70
C VAL A 190 -9.73 -5.47 7.88
N MET A 191 -10.78 -5.65 8.70
CA MET A 191 -10.99 -4.81 9.88
C MET A 191 -9.88 -4.98 10.91
N ALA A 192 -9.39 -6.20 11.11
CA ALA A 192 -8.24 -6.46 11.98
C ALA A 192 -6.97 -5.77 11.46
N LEU A 193 -6.71 -5.83 10.16
CA LEU A 193 -5.60 -5.12 9.52
C LEU A 193 -5.71 -3.60 9.79
N TYR A 194 -6.83 -2.96 9.49
CA TYR A 194 -6.99 -1.52 9.68
C TYR A 194 -6.85 -1.10 11.14
N ASN A 195 -7.39 -1.88 12.07
CA ASN A 195 -7.28 -1.58 13.49
C ASN A 195 -5.86 -1.80 14.05
N SER A 196 -5.01 -2.55 13.35
CA SER A 196 -3.62 -2.78 13.74
C SER A 196 -2.66 -1.69 13.28
N ILE A 197 -3.06 -0.86 12.30
CA ILE A 197 -2.17 0.13 11.69
C ILE A 197 -2.19 1.41 12.52
N HIS A 198 -1.04 1.77 13.08
CA HIS A 198 -0.88 2.97 13.91
C HIS A 198 0.19 3.92 13.39
N GLU A 199 1.00 3.47 12.43
CA GLU A 199 2.14 4.22 11.94
C GLU A 199 1.91 4.72 10.51
N LEU A 200 2.23 6.00 10.30
CA LEU A 200 2.29 6.62 8.99
C LEU A 200 3.62 6.25 8.33
N ASN A 201 3.56 5.62 7.17
CA ASN A 201 4.73 5.48 6.32
C ASN A 201 5.04 6.83 5.68
N GLY A 202 5.92 7.59 6.30
CA GLY A 202 6.41 8.87 5.81
C GLY A 202 7.90 8.81 5.56
N SER A 203 8.34 9.08 4.33
CA SER A 203 9.74 9.36 4.05
C SER A 203 10.06 10.81 4.38
N ASN A 204 11.20 11.05 5.02
CA ASN A 204 11.78 12.38 5.06
C ASN A 204 12.77 12.49 3.91
N ASP A 205 12.38 13.20 2.84
CA ASP A 205 13.16 13.30 1.60
C ASP A 205 14.58 13.85 1.84
N ALA A 206 14.76 14.75 2.80
CA ALA A 206 16.08 15.28 3.11
C ALA A 206 16.98 14.21 3.75
N ILE A 207 16.44 13.40 4.66
CA ILE A 207 17.18 12.28 5.26
C ILE A 207 17.45 11.22 4.20
N TYR A 208 16.45 10.87 3.39
CA TYR A 208 16.60 9.92 2.29
C TYR A 208 17.72 10.34 1.33
N ASN A 209 17.73 11.61 0.92
CA ASN A 209 18.77 12.14 0.02
C ASN A 209 20.16 12.09 0.67
N ILE A 210 20.30 12.41 1.97
CA ILE A 210 21.57 12.28 2.67
C ILE A 210 22.06 10.83 2.65
N VAL A 211 21.18 9.89 2.95
CA VAL A 211 21.52 8.46 3.01
C VAL A 211 21.96 7.96 1.61
N THR A 212 21.18 8.25 0.58
CA THR A 212 21.48 7.77 -0.79
C THR A 212 22.75 8.38 -1.36
N GLU A 213 22.99 9.67 -1.12
CA GLU A 213 24.20 10.36 -1.56
C GLU A 213 25.47 9.72 -0.95
N GLU A 214 25.48 9.50 0.36
CA GLU A 214 26.68 8.96 1.03
C GLU A 214 26.82 7.44 0.83
N ALA A 215 25.73 6.69 0.83
CA ALA A 215 25.76 5.25 0.58
C ALA A 215 26.34 4.90 -0.81
N GLY A 216 26.14 5.76 -1.80
CA GLY A 216 26.72 5.58 -3.13
C GLY A 216 28.25 5.46 -3.11
N ALA A 217 28.95 6.16 -2.21
CA ALA A 217 30.41 6.04 -2.09
C ALA A 217 30.84 4.66 -1.51
N TYR A 218 30.03 4.05 -0.66
CA TYR A 218 30.25 2.69 -0.16
C TYR A 218 29.98 1.66 -1.28
N PHE A 219 28.88 1.75 -1.98
CA PHE A 219 28.51 0.84 -3.07
C PHE A 219 29.51 0.88 -4.23
N ALA A 220 30.09 2.07 -4.49
CA ALA A 220 31.17 2.24 -5.47
C ALA A 220 32.56 1.77 -4.96
N GLY A 221 32.67 1.24 -3.73
CA GLY A 221 33.94 0.82 -3.14
C GLY A 221 34.91 1.96 -2.82
N GLN A 222 34.45 3.20 -2.77
CA GLN A 222 35.29 4.39 -2.55
C GLN A 222 35.51 4.70 -1.07
N ARG A 223 34.61 4.24 -0.21
CA ARG A 223 34.67 4.43 1.26
C ARG A 223 34.30 3.18 2.01
N SER A 224 34.78 3.06 3.24
CA SER A 224 34.38 1.97 4.13
C SER A 224 32.96 2.15 4.62
N LEU A 225 32.31 1.05 5.02
CA LEU A 225 30.98 1.03 5.62
C LEU A 225 30.92 1.89 6.89
N ASP A 226 31.94 1.80 7.75
CA ASP A 226 32.02 2.58 8.99
C ASP A 226 32.15 4.08 8.72
N ASP A 227 32.96 4.48 7.74
CA ASP A 227 33.08 5.90 7.36
C ASP A 227 31.76 6.46 6.87
N VAL A 228 31.08 5.73 5.95
CA VAL A 228 29.81 6.17 5.39
C VAL A 228 28.72 6.25 6.45
N ALA A 229 28.58 5.25 7.31
CA ALA A 229 27.63 5.26 8.41
C ALA A 229 27.86 6.44 9.37
N GLY A 230 29.15 6.74 9.70
CA GLY A 230 29.51 7.88 10.54
C GLY A 230 29.19 9.23 9.89
N ILE A 231 29.41 9.37 8.57
CA ILE A 231 29.07 10.59 7.83
C ILE A 231 27.54 10.79 7.79
N ILE A 232 26.78 9.74 7.46
CA ILE A 232 25.31 9.79 7.47
C ILE A 232 24.79 10.18 8.85
N GLN A 233 25.28 9.53 9.92
CA GLN A 233 24.92 9.86 11.31
C GLN A 233 25.13 11.33 11.62
N ASN A 234 26.27 11.89 11.25
CA ASN A 234 26.60 13.29 11.49
C ASN A 234 25.72 14.24 10.68
N ARG A 235 25.55 13.99 9.39
CA ARG A 235 24.74 14.86 8.50
C ARG A 235 23.26 14.85 8.90
N VAL A 236 22.69 13.66 9.17
CA VAL A 236 21.30 13.55 9.63
C VAL A 236 21.14 14.14 11.02
N GLY A 237 22.12 13.93 11.92
CA GLY A 237 22.11 14.52 13.27
C GLY A 237 22.06 16.06 13.24
N LEU A 238 22.83 16.69 12.36
CA LEU A 238 22.77 18.14 12.13
C LEU A 238 21.42 18.58 11.58
N TYR A 239 20.94 17.93 10.54
CA TYR A 239 19.63 18.22 9.95
C TYR A 239 18.50 18.15 11.00
N VAL A 240 18.44 17.09 11.79
CA VAL A 240 17.42 16.91 12.84
C VAL A 240 17.55 17.98 13.94
N ALA A 241 18.77 18.41 14.27
CA ALA A 241 18.99 19.48 15.25
C ALA A 241 18.50 20.86 14.76
N GLU A 242 18.59 21.13 13.46
CA GLU A 242 18.14 22.38 12.82
C GLU A 242 16.60 22.47 12.68
N GLN A 243 15.89 21.33 12.78
CA GLN A 243 14.42 21.28 12.70
C GLN A 243 13.72 21.55 14.05
N LYS A 244 14.47 21.69 15.13
CA LYS A 244 13.96 22.03 16.47
C LYS A 244 13.93 23.52 16.70
#